data_78f5436d6267b8b45961e43edee85167
#
_entry.id   78f5436d6267b8b45961e43edee85167
#
_cell.length_a   1.000
_cell.length_b   1.000
_cell.length_c   1.000
_cell.angle_alpha   90.00
_cell.angle_beta   90.00
_cell.angle_gamma   90.00
#
_symmetry.space_group_name_H-M   'P 1'
#
loop_
_entity.id
_entity.type
_entity.pdbx_description
1 polymer ?
#
loop_
_entity_poly.entity_id
_entity_poly.type
_entity_poly.pdbx_seq_one_letter_code
_entity_poly.pdbx_strand_id
1 'polypeptide(L)'
;MSSPEFKFYLLLPIPLILALVLPRAGQRFFRSAAGILHRLARQPALCLLLVAVVGGLISAAPSAIRRPAPKVHDEFSYLLAADTFAHGRLTNPTPLSWPHFESIHIILQPTYQAKYPPAQGMVLAVGQLLSDPLLAVWLSIGVACAAVCWMLQGWLPARWALLGGLLTACHPQIITWGYNYWGGAVAMTGGALVCGGVRRMVGKPGLGVWAVGLGLFLLAHSRPYEGLVLSVLAIGGGAFLLWREGGSRFWEVARRGAPPLAVAGALILLTMGFYNYRVTGSPTRMAYSEHRDQYDVTPLFLWESMRPEPVYRHREIRDLHVKWEVELCGANDGLVQGIRRKLHAQGQGWLWMGLWAPLLLAAPWCWRRDRWFRVAVAGLGAVVLALLVGQGNFPHYAAPGVGLLVLVIIECMRQVRTWQRGRGTGVALIRWVVVLGVVSVPLVWSRALTKNETGWFRDRERVARELESRPGRHLVMVRYGEAHNANREWVYNAADLNRAPVIWAREMAPQEDRELWKNYPGRTIWLVEPDLPEPRPVPYPLADDAAR
;
A
#
# COMPACT_ATOMS: atom_id res chain seq x y z
N MET A 1 7.28 -27.40 14.81
CA MET A 1 6.53 -26.38 14.05
C MET A 1 7.31 -26.06 12.79
N SER A 2 6.80 -26.46 11.62
CA SER A 2 7.46 -26.10 10.35
C SER A 2 7.27 -24.59 10.14
N SER A 3 8.36 -23.82 10.15
CA SER A 3 8.33 -22.38 9.95
C SER A 3 7.63 -22.06 8.62
N PRO A 4 6.92 -20.93 8.51
CA PRO A 4 6.33 -20.47 7.25
C PRO A 4 7.37 -20.38 6.11
N GLU A 5 8.63 -20.21 6.48
CA GLU A 5 9.79 -20.14 5.59
C GLU A 5 10.01 -21.43 4.79
N PHE A 6 9.83 -22.59 5.42
CA PHE A 6 10.03 -23.89 4.76
C PHE A 6 9.02 -24.11 3.62
N LYS A 7 7.78 -23.60 3.78
CA LYS A 7 6.73 -23.75 2.75
C LYS A 7 7.01 -22.94 1.49
N PHE A 8 7.70 -21.80 1.62
CA PHE A 8 8.05 -20.95 0.48
C PHE A 8 9.02 -21.66 -0.49
N TYR A 9 10.06 -22.26 0.05
CA TYR A 9 11.07 -22.94 -0.78
C TYR A 9 10.55 -24.21 -1.45
N LEU A 10 9.55 -24.88 -0.89
CA LEU A 10 8.92 -26.05 -1.48
C LEU A 10 8.16 -25.76 -2.78
N LEU A 11 7.69 -24.54 -2.97
CA LEU A 11 6.94 -24.16 -4.16
C LEU A 11 7.83 -23.74 -5.34
N LEU A 12 9.10 -23.37 -5.09
CA LEU A 12 10.07 -22.97 -6.10
C LEU A 12 10.20 -23.95 -7.28
N PRO A 13 10.38 -25.26 -7.08
CA PRO A 13 10.59 -26.21 -8.15
C PRO A 13 9.30 -26.65 -8.87
N ILE A 14 8.11 -26.38 -8.29
CA ILE A 14 6.84 -26.91 -8.83
C ILE A 14 6.62 -26.56 -10.31
N PRO A 15 6.75 -25.29 -10.76
CA PRO A 15 6.54 -24.96 -12.17
C PRO A 15 7.53 -25.69 -13.09
N LEU A 16 8.78 -25.86 -12.64
CA LEU A 16 9.83 -26.54 -13.40
C LEU A 16 9.55 -28.05 -13.47
N ILE A 17 9.20 -28.68 -12.35
CA ILE A 17 8.85 -30.11 -12.30
C ILE A 17 7.66 -30.37 -13.22
N LEU A 18 6.61 -29.58 -13.13
CA LEU A 18 5.42 -29.71 -13.99
C LEU A 18 5.77 -29.49 -15.46
N ALA A 19 6.68 -28.58 -15.78
CA ALA A 19 7.12 -28.35 -17.16
C ALA A 19 7.92 -29.54 -17.72
N LEU A 20 8.68 -30.24 -16.88
CA LEU A 20 9.46 -31.43 -17.26
C LEU A 20 8.58 -32.67 -17.39
N VAL A 21 7.68 -32.89 -16.44
CA VAL A 21 6.83 -34.10 -16.36
C VAL A 21 5.65 -34.01 -17.36
N LEU A 22 5.05 -32.82 -17.49
CA LEU A 22 3.84 -32.60 -18.28
C LEU A 22 4.04 -31.53 -19.37
N PRO A 23 5.04 -31.64 -20.26
CA PRO A 23 5.41 -30.58 -21.22
C PRO A 23 4.34 -30.27 -22.26
N ARG A 24 3.42 -31.20 -22.53
CA ARG A 24 2.35 -31.05 -23.52
C ARG A 24 0.98 -30.72 -22.93
N ALA A 25 0.84 -30.72 -21.60
CA ALA A 25 -0.43 -30.46 -20.95
C ALA A 25 -1.02 -29.11 -21.35
N GLY A 26 -2.32 -29.10 -21.66
CA GLY A 26 -3.04 -27.89 -22.03
C GLY A 26 -2.63 -27.21 -23.34
N GLN A 27 -1.80 -27.86 -24.18
CA GLN A 27 -1.23 -27.22 -25.38
C GLN A 27 -2.27 -26.64 -26.33
N ARG A 28 -3.41 -27.35 -26.56
CA ARG A 28 -4.51 -26.87 -27.43
C ARG A 28 -5.17 -25.63 -26.83
N PHE A 29 -5.51 -25.70 -25.55
CA PHE A 29 -6.09 -24.57 -24.82
C PHE A 29 -5.20 -23.32 -24.89
N PHE A 30 -3.92 -23.46 -24.59
CA PHE A 30 -2.98 -22.32 -24.62
C PHE A 30 -2.75 -21.75 -26.03
N ARG A 31 -2.85 -22.56 -27.10
CA ARG A 31 -2.81 -22.04 -28.48
C ARG A 31 -4.03 -21.17 -28.75
N SER A 32 -5.23 -21.63 -28.35
CA SER A 32 -6.46 -20.87 -28.53
C SER A 32 -6.43 -19.57 -27.71
N ALA A 33 -6.03 -19.65 -26.44
CA ALA A 33 -5.89 -18.49 -25.55
C ALA A 33 -4.87 -17.46 -26.12
N ALA A 34 -3.73 -17.93 -26.63
CA ALA A 34 -2.75 -17.05 -27.27
C ALA A 34 -3.30 -16.35 -28.52
N GLY A 35 -4.18 -17.01 -29.28
CA GLY A 35 -4.90 -16.42 -30.41
C GLY A 35 -5.87 -15.32 -29.97
N ILE A 36 -6.61 -15.54 -28.89
CA ILE A 36 -7.52 -14.53 -28.29
C ILE A 36 -6.71 -13.34 -27.80
N LEU A 37 -5.67 -13.57 -26.98
CA LEU A 37 -4.78 -12.52 -26.48
C LEU A 37 -4.15 -11.73 -27.61
N HIS A 38 -3.77 -12.38 -28.72
CA HIS A 38 -3.21 -11.69 -29.88
C HIS A 38 -4.22 -10.74 -30.54
N ARG A 39 -5.48 -11.16 -30.69
CA ARG A 39 -6.56 -10.32 -31.25
C ARG A 39 -6.87 -9.12 -30.33
N LEU A 40 -7.04 -9.36 -29.03
CA LEU A 40 -7.29 -8.31 -28.04
C LEU A 40 -6.14 -7.30 -27.97
N ALA A 41 -4.90 -7.79 -28.05
CA ALA A 41 -3.70 -6.95 -27.97
C ALA A 41 -3.55 -5.94 -29.12
N ARG A 42 -4.32 -6.09 -30.20
CA ARG A 42 -4.39 -5.09 -31.28
C ARG A 42 -5.15 -3.83 -30.89
N GLN A 43 -5.91 -3.87 -29.80
CA GLN A 43 -6.71 -2.75 -29.28
C GLN A 43 -6.18 -2.31 -27.90
N PRO A 44 -5.17 -1.40 -27.85
CA PRO A 44 -4.51 -1.04 -26.60
C PRO A 44 -5.45 -0.54 -25.51
N ALA A 45 -6.44 0.30 -25.85
CA ALA A 45 -7.41 0.83 -24.89
C ALA A 45 -8.31 -0.27 -24.30
N LEU A 46 -8.76 -1.23 -25.13
CA LEU A 46 -9.55 -2.38 -24.67
C LEU A 46 -8.74 -3.26 -23.71
N CYS A 47 -7.43 -3.42 -23.96
CA CYS A 47 -6.54 -4.13 -23.03
C CYS A 47 -6.50 -3.46 -21.67
N LEU A 48 -6.40 -2.13 -21.62
CA LEU A 48 -6.38 -1.39 -20.38
C LEU A 48 -7.71 -1.53 -19.62
N LEU A 49 -8.82 -1.37 -20.31
CA LEU A 49 -10.15 -1.56 -19.74
C LEU A 49 -10.34 -2.98 -19.19
N LEU A 50 -9.98 -4.00 -19.97
CA LEU A 50 -10.06 -5.40 -19.55
C LEU A 50 -9.22 -5.64 -18.28
N VAL A 51 -7.97 -5.18 -18.25
CA VAL A 51 -7.09 -5.35 -17.09
C VAL A 51 -7.61 -4.58 -15.87
N ALA A 52 -8.14 -3.36 -16.06
CA ALA A 52 -8.77 -2.60 -14.98
C ALA A 52 -9.98 -3.33 -14.38
N VAL A 53 -10.88 -3.81 -15.23
CA VAL A 53 -12.09 -4.54 -14.79
C VAL A 53 -11.69 -5.85 -14.09
N VAL A 54 -10.80 -6.63 -14.68
CA VAL A 54 -10.34 -7.90 -14.09
C VAL A 54 -9.65 -7.65 -12.74
N GLY A 55 -8.75 -6.67 -12.65
CA GLY A 55 -8.05 -6.33 -11.41
C GLY A 55 -8.99 -5.84 -10.31
N GLY A 56 -9.92 -4.96 -10.66
CA GLY A 56 -10.95 -4.48 -9.75
C GLY A 56 -11.86 -5.60 -9.23
N LEU A 57 -12.41 -6.42 -10.14
CA LEU A 57 -13.34 -7.50 -9.76
C LEU A 57 -12.66 -8.61 -8.94
N ILE A 58 -11.46 -9.04 -9.34
CA ILE A 58 -10.72 -10.07 -8.58
C ILE A 58 -10.40 -9.60 -7.16
N SER A 59 -10.04 -8.33 -7.01
CA SER A 59 -9.72 -7.74 -5.70
C SER A 59 -10.98 -7.44 -4.88
N ALA A 60 -12.10 -7.12 -5.52
CA ALA A 60 -13.37 -6.83 -4.85
C ALA A 60 -14.05 -8.07 -4.29
N ALA A 61 -13.97 -9.22 -4.99
CA ALA A 61 -14.80 -10.37 -4.72
C ALA A 61 -14.79 -10.85 -3.26
N PRO A 62 -13.64 -11.03 -2.56
CA PRO A 62 -13.64 -11.45 -1.16
C PRO A 62 -14.29 -10.44 -0.23
N SER A 63 -13.98 -9.15 -0.42
CA SER A 63 -14.44 -8.07 0.45
C SER A 63 -15.91 -7.66 0.21
N ALA A 64 -16.45 -7.91 -0.98
CA ALA A 64 -17.86 -7.77 -1.27
C ALA A 64 -18.71 -8.85 -0.57
N ILE A 65 -18.15 -10.07 -0.44
CA ILE A 65 -18.81 -11.18 0.28
C ILE A 65 -18.66 -11.00 1.80
N ARG A 66 -17.47 -10.64 2.24
CA ARG A 66 -17.15 -10.48 3.65
C ARG A 66 -16.41 -9.14 3.87
N ARG A 67 -17.19 -8.13 4.27
CA ARG A 67 -16.66 -6.79 4.49
C ARG A 67 -15.53 -6.79 5.53
N PRO A 68 -14.34 -6.25 5.20
CA PRO A 68 -13.24 -6.14 6.15
C PRO A 68 -13.54 -5.04 7.18
N ALA A 69 -13.20 -5.31 8.44
CA ALA A 69 -13.06 -4.26 9.43
C ALA A 69 -11.61 -3.72 9.41
N PRO A 70 -11.38 -2.42 9.66
CA PRO A 70 -10.05 -1.89 9.86
C PRO A 70 -9.36 -2.63 11.02
N LYS A 71 -8.15 -3.13 10.81
CA LYS A 71 -7.42 -3.99 11.76
C LYS A 71 -6.00 -3.53 12.08
N VAL A 72 -5.48 -2.58 11.31
CA VAL A 72 -4.19 -1.96 11.55
C VAL A 72 -4.35 -0.44 11.66
N HIS A 73 -3.48 0.18 12.43
CA HIS A 73 -3.55 1.61 12.76
C HIS A 73 -3.55 2.52 11.53
N ASP A 74 -2.81 2.12 10.48
CA ASP A 74 -2.76 2.83 9.20
C ASP A 74 -4.14 2.97 8.56
N GLU A 75 -4.98 1.93 8.64
CA GLU A 75 -6.32 1.93 8.03
C GLU A 75 -7.23 2.96 8.70
N PHE A 76 -7.20 3.04 10.03
CA PHE A 76 -7.96 4.06 10.76
C PHE A 76 -7.47 5.47 10.43
N SER A 77 -6.16 5.65 10.31
CA SER A 77 -5.56 6.93 9.93
C SER A 77 -5.98 7.34 8.51
N TYR A 78 -5.95 6.43 7.53
CA TYR A 78 -6.43 6.72 6.18
C TYR A 78 -7.94 6.96 6.11
N LEU A 79 -8.74 6.27 6.92
CA LEU A 79 -10.19 6.49 7.00
C LEU A 79 -10.51 7.85 7.64
N LEU A 80 -9.76 8.30 8.64
CA LEU A 80 -9.87 9.66 9.17
C LEU A 80 -9.56 10.71 8.07
N ALA A 81 -8.48 10.50 7.30
CA ALA A 81 -8.16 11.39 6.20
C ALA A 81 -9.28 11.39 5.14
N ALA A 82 -9.84 10.23 4.80
CA ALA A 82 -10.94 10.09 3.87
C ALA A 82 -12.18 10.85 4.34
N ASP A 83 -12.55 10.69 5.60
CA ASP A 83 -13.69 11.38 6.20
C ASP A 83 -13.49 12.91 6.21
N THR A 84 -12.27 13.35 6.55
CA THR A 84 -11.90 14.77 6.48
C THR A 84 -12.07 15.32 5.08
N PHE A 85 -11.55 14.64 4.07
CA PHE A 85 -11.58 15.11 2.67
C PHE A 85 -12.97 15.01 2.05
N ALA A 86 -13.75 13.98 2.39
CA ALA A 86 -15.14 13.85 1.94
C ALA A 86 -16.04 15.00 2.44
N HIS A 87 -15.68 15.62 3.57
CA HIS A 87 -16.35 16.82 4.09
C HIS A 87 -15.73 18.13 3.57
N GLY A 88 -14.90 18.10 2.52
CA GLY A 88 -14.29 19.29 1.90
C GLY A 88 -13.22 19.97 2.74
N ARG A 89 -12.66 19.29 3.75
CA ARG A 89 -11.63 19.83 4.64
C ARG A 89 -10.29 19.16 4.36
N LEU A 90 -9.18 19.86 4.60
CA LEU A 90 -7.83 19.28 4.53
C LEU A 90 -7.34 18.79 5.90
N THR A 91 -7.89 19.36 6.96
CA THR A 91 -7.62 19.02 8.35
C THR A 91 -8.79 19.43 9.21
N ASN A 92 -8.86 18.98 10.44
CA ASN A 92 -9.86 19.33 11.42
C ASN A 92 -9.23 20.13 12.57
N PRO A 93 -9.97 20.98 13.28
CA PRO A 93 -9.46 21.64 14.47
C PRO A 93 -9.10 20.60 15.55
N THR A 94 -8.09 20.90 16.35
CA THR A 94 -7.78 20.12 17.55
C THR A 94 -9.03 19.97 18.42
N PRO A 95 -9.44 18.75 18.80
CA PRO A 95 -10.61 18.56 19.65
C PRO A 95 -10.45 19.16 21.03
N LEU A 96 -11.54 19.63 21.61
CA LEU A 96 -11.55 19.93 23.05
C LEU A 96 -11.24 18.65 23.83
N SER A 97 -10.51 18.75 24.93
CA SER A 97 -10.04 17.58 25.70
C SER A 97 -9.25 16.56 24.84
N TRP A 98 -8.47 17.04 23.88
CA TRP A 98 -7.73 16.22 22.92
C TRP A 98 -6.85 15.12 23.55
N PRO A 99 -6.31 15.23 24.79
CA PRO A 99 -5.54 14.14 25.38
C PRO A 99 -6.32 12.83 25.49
N HIS A 100 -7.64 12.88 25.67
CA HIS A 100 -8.49 11.68 25.69
C HIS A 100 -8.60 10.98 24.32
N PHE A 101 -8.29 11.70 23.24
CA PHE A 101 -8.39 11.23 21.87
C PHE A 101 -7.04 10.86 21.25
N GLU A 102 -5.94 10.94 22.02
CA GLU A 102 -4.62 10.51 21.51
C GLU A 102 -4.70 9.08 21.00
N SER A 103 -4.18 8.86 19.79
CA SER A 103 -4.29 7.58 19.10
C SER A 103 -3.12 7.36 18.16
N ILE A 104 -2.93 6.12 17.78
CA ILE A 104 -1.79 5.69 16.97
C ILE A 104 -1.95 6.20 15.54
N HIS A 105 -0.87 6.78 14.96
CA HIS A 105 -0.81 7.32 13.60
C HIS A 105 -1.76 8.47 13.30
N ILE A 106 -2.23 9.15 14.35
CA ILE A 106 -3.08 10.33 14.30
C ILE A 106 -2.35 11.52 14.91
N ILE A 107 -2.43 12.68 14.27
CA ILE A 107 -1.97 13.96 14.80
C ILE A 107 -3.18 14.64 15.43
N LEU A 108 -3.05 15.13 16.65
CA LEU A 108 -4.09 15.91 17.33
C LEU A 108 -3.70 17.38 17.49
N GLN A 109 -2.41 17.68 17.44
CA GLN A 109 -1.84 19.02 17.47
C GLN A 109 -0.79 19.19 16.38
N PRO A 110 -0.75 20.33 15.69
CA PRO A 110 -1.60 21.52 15.87
C PRO A 110 -3.01 21.39 15.28
N THR A 111 -3.29 20.29 14.55
CA THR A 111 -4.60 20.01 13.97
C THR A 111 -4.91 18.52 14.06
N TYR A 112 -6.19 18.14 13.96
CA TYR A 112 -6.62 16.74 13.98
C TYR A 112 -6.61 16.16 12.57
N GLN A 113 -5.62 15.30 12.26
CA GLN A 113 -5.44 14.69 10.95
C GLN A 113 -4.59 13.40 11.01
N ALA A 114 -4.64 12.62 9.92
CA ALA A 114 -3.77 11.49 9.66
C ALA A 114 -2.30 11.91 9.50
N LYS A 115 -1.36 11.08 9.94
CA LYS A 115 0.08 11.33 9.72
C LYS A 115 0.54 11.11 8.28
N TYR A 116 -0.24 10.40 7.47
CA TYR A 116 0.16 9.97 6.13
C TYR A 116 -0.05 11.04 5.06
N PRO A 117 0.72 10.97 3.94
CA PRO A 117 0.48 11.80 2.78
C PRO A 117 -0.96 11.65 2.23
N PRO A 118 -1.53 12.68 1.59
CA PRO A 118 -2.98 12.78 1.37
C PRO A 118 -3.56 11.87 0.29
N ALA A 119 -2.77 11.36 -0.67
CA ALA A 119 -3.32 10.75 -1.88
C ALA A 119 -4.18 9.50 -1.60
N GLN A 120 -3.79 8.62 -0.68
CA GLN A 120 -4.61 7.44 -0.33
C GLN A 120 -5.93 7.88 0.35
N GLY A 121 -5.87 8.82 1.28
CA GLY A 121 -7.07 9.37 1.92
C GLY A 121 -8.01 10.05 0.91
N MET A 122 -7.47 10.79 -0.08
CA MET A 122 -8.27 11.40 -1.15
C MET A 122 -8.98 10.35 -2.03
N VAL A 123 -8.28 9.26 -2.37
CA VAL A 123 -8.89 8.14 -3.10
C VAL A 123 -10.02 7.51 -2.29
N LEU A 124 -9.81 7.24 -1.01
CA LEU A 124 -10.84 6.69 -0.14
C LEU A 124 -12.03 7.65 0.05
N ALA A 125 -11.77 8.98 0.09
CA ALA A 125 -12.82 10.00 0.16
C ALA A 125 -13.76 9.95 -1.05
N VAL A 126 -13.23 9.73 -2.26
CA VAL A 126 -14.06 9.52 -3.46
C VAL A 126 -14.98 8.31 -3.26
N GLY A 127 -14.49 7.22 -2.70
CA GLY A 127 -15.30 6.06 -2.37
C GLY A 127 -16.38 6.38 -1.33
N GLN A 128 -16.04 7.11 -0.29
CA GLN A 128 -16.98 7.54 0.75
C GLN A 128 -18.10 8.42 0.17
N LEU A 129 -17.78 9.34 -0.73
CA LEU A 129 -18.78 10.15 -1.46
C LEU A 129 -19.68 9.30 -2.36
N LEU A 130 -19.20 8.15 -2.82
CA LEU A 130 -19.97 7.15 -3.57
C LEU A 130 -20.65 6.11 -2.67
N SER A 131 -20.68 6.34 -1.36
CA SER A 131 -21.29 5.52 -0.30
C SER A 131 -20.36 4.53 0.42
N ASP A 132 -19.21 4.16 -0.12
CA ASP A 132 -18.30 3.20 0.53
C ASP A 132 -16.83 3.39 0.12
N PRO A 133 -15.91 3.64 1.07
CA PRO A 133 -14.47 3.74 0.77
C PRO A 133 -13.90 2.51 0.03
N LEU A 134 -14.47 1.31 0.21
CA LEU A 134 -14.04 0.09 -0.49
C LEU A 134 -14.22 0.18 -2.02
N LEU A 135 -15.21 0.92 -2.51
CA LEU A 135 -15.38 1.13 -3.95
C LEU A 135 -14.14 1.77 -4.56
N ALA A 136 -13.58 2.77 -3.89
CA ALA A 136 -12.37 3.42 -4.35
C ALA A 136 -11.12 2.53 -4.20
N VAL A 137 -11.06 1.67 -3.20
CA VAL A 137 -10.00 0.65 -3.09
C VAL A 137 -10.00 -0.23 -4.34
N TRP A 138 -11.14 -0.80 -4.72
CA TRP A 138 -11.25 -1.70 -5.88
C TRP A 138 -10.96 -0.98 -7.20
N LEU A 139 -11.51 0.22 -7.37
CA LEU A 139 -11.26 1.05 -8.55
C LEU A 139 -9.78 1.42 -8.66
N SER A 140 -9.14 1.82 -7.57
CA SER A 140 -7.71 2.17 -7.57
C SER A 140 -6.81 0.99 -7.93
N ILE A 141 -7.15 -0.23 -7.49
CA ILE A 141 -6.43 -1.45 -7.88
C ILE A 141 -6.62 -1.73 -9.36
N GLY A 142 -7.84 -1.60 -9.88
CA GLY A 142 -8.10 -1.74 -11.31
C GLY A 142 -7.28 -0.76 -12.13
N VAL A 143 -7.27 0.53 -11.74
CA VAL A 143 -6.47 1.58 -12.38
C VAL A 143 -4.97 1.26 -12.30
N ALA A 144 -4.49 0.79 -11.16
CA ALA A 144 -3.07 0.44 -10.99
C ALA A 144 -2.65 -0.74 -11.88
N CYS A 145 -3.48 -1.78 -11.99
CA CYS A 145 -3.23 -2.89 -12.91
C CYS A 145 -3.22 -2.42 -14.38
N ALA A 146 -4.15 -1.54 -14.75
CA ALA A 146 -4.18 -0.93 -16.08
C ALA A 146 -2.96 -0.03 -16.34
N ALA A 147 -2.51 0.73 -15.35
CA ALA A 147 -1.30 1.56 -15.46
C ALA A 147 -0.04 0.71 -15.68
N VAL A 148 0.07 -0.44 -15.00
CA VAL A 148 1.15 -1.41 -15.26
C VAL A 148 1.02 -1.98 -16.67
N CYS A 149 -0.17 -2.37 -17.13
CA CYS A 149 -0.38 -2.82 -18.50
C CYS A 149 0.02 -1.73 -19.51
N TRP A 150 -0.40 -0.47 -19.28
CA TRP A 150 -0.02 0.67 -20.10
C TRP A 150 1.51 0.90 -20.09
N MET A 151 2.14 0.84 -18.94
CA MET A 151 3.59 0.88 -18.86
C MET A 151 4.21 -0.19 -19.77
N LEU A 152 3.79 -1.45 -19.59
CA LEU A 152 4.31 -2.59 -20.35
C LEU A 152 4.09 -2.46 -21.87
N GLN A 153 3.01 -1.83 -22.34
CA GLN A 153 2.78 -1.54 -23.76
C GLN A 153 3.85 -0.62 -24.38
N GLY A 154 4.53 0.17 -23.58
CA GLY A 154 5.67 0.98 -24.05
C GLY A 154 7.00 0.21 -24.10
N TRP A 155 7.09 -0.91 -23.42
CA TRP A 155 8.31 -1.69 -23.24
C TRP A 155 8.31 -3.00 -24.02
N LEU A 156 7.14 -3.63 -24.17
CA LEU A 156 6.97 -5.00 -24.64
C LEU A 156 6.02 -5.08 -25.84
N PRO A 157 6.09 -6.12 -26.67
CA PRO A 157 5.06 -6.42 -27.64
C PRO A 157 3.69 -6.57 -26.96
N ALA A 158 2.64 -6.04 -27.60
CA ALA A 158 1.30 -5.85 -27.02
C ALA A 158 0.72 -7.08 -26.31
N ARG A 159 0.89 -8.29 -26.88
CA ARG A 159 0.41 -9.55 -26.26
C ARG A 159 1.09 -9.86 -24.92
N TRP A 160 2.36 -9.50 -24.77
CA TRP A 160 3.11 -9.70 -23.54
C TRP A 160 2.76 -8.64 -22.51
N ALA A 161 2.50 -7.41 -22.96
CA ALA A 161 2.00 -6.35 -22.10
C ALA A 161 0.64 -6.70 -21.51
N LEU A 162 -0.31 -7.22 -22.31
CA LEU A 162 -1.61 -7.69 -21.83
C LEU A 162 -1.46 -8.85 -20.84
N LEU A 163 -0.62 -9.85 -21.16
CA LEU A 163 -0.35 -10.95 -20.23
C LEU A 163 0.21 -10.45 -18.89
N GLY A 164 1.18 -9.51 -18.93
CA GLY A 164 1.76 -8.92 -17.73
C GLY A 164 0.74 -8.16 -16.89
N GLY A 165 -0.16 -7.39 -17.53
CA GLY A 165 -1.26 -6.72 -16.84
C GLY A 165 -2.23 -7.70 -16.16
N LEU A 166 -2.63 -8.78 -16.86
CA LEU A 166 -3.49 -9.81 -16.29
C LEU A 166 -2.81 -10.59 -15.15
N LEU A 167 -1.53 -10.91 -15.28
CA LEU A 167 -0.78 -11.55 -14.19
C LEU A 167 -0.62 -10.63 -12.97
N THR A 168 -0.51 -9.31 -13.18
CA THR A 168 -0.53 -8.33 -12.10
C THR A 168 -1.87 -8.37 -11.36
N ALA A 169 -2.99 -8.40 -12.09
CA ALA A 169 -4.33 -8.49 -11.51
C ALA A 169 -4.55 -9.79 -10.71
N CYS A 170 -3.92 -10.89 -11.11
CA CYS A 170 -3.99 -12.19 -10.43
C CYS A 170 -2.95 -12.34 -9.30
N HIS A 171 -2.10 -11.34 -9.07
CA HIS A 171 -1.04 -11.44 -8.08
C HIS A 171 -1.60 -11.41 -6.65
N PRO A 172 -1.30 -12.39 -5.78
CA PRO A 172 -1.84 -12.48 -4.42
C PRO A 172 -1.69 -11.20 -3.60
N GLN A 173 -0.51 -10.57 -3.65
CA GLN A 173 -0.26 -9.32 -2.93
C GLN A 173 -1.19 -8.18 -3.39
N ILE A 174 -1.49 -8.10 -4.68
CA ILE A 174 -2.43 -7.11 -5.24
C ILE A 174 -3.86 -7.42 -4.82
N ILE A 175 -4.26 -8.70 -4.87
CA ILE A 175 -5.59 -9.13 -4.42
C ILE A 175 -5.81 -8.81 -2.94
N THR A 176 -4.79 -9.00 -2.10
CA THR A 176 -4.89 -8.70 -0.66
C THR A 176 -5.12 -7.22 -0.37
N TRP A 177 -4.74 -6.30 -1.25
CA TRP A 177 -5.07 -4.90 -1.08
C TRP A 177 -6.57 -4.61 -1.19
N GLY A 178 -7.33 -5.46 -1.89
CA GLY A 178 -8.78 -5.30 -2.10
C GLY A 178 -9.63 -5.45 -0.84
N TYR A 179 -9.06 -5.94 0.26
CA TYR A 179 -9.75 -6.06 1.56
C TYR A 179 -9.00 -5.36 2.70
N ASN A 180 -8.32 -4.27 2.34
CA ASN A 180 -7.66 -3.34 3.28
C ASN A 180 -7.91 -1.90 2.81
N TYR A 181 -7.94 -0.94 3.73
CA TYR A 181 -8.06 0.48 3.39
C TYR A 181 -6.72 1.16 3.12
N TRP A 182 -5.65 0.47 3.36
CA TRP A 182 -4.30 0.85 2.99
C TRP A 182 -3.90 0.10 1.73
N GLY A 183 -2.74 0.35 1.20
CA GLY A 183 -2.25 -0.40 0.05
C GLY A 183 -1.32 0.42 -0.80
N GLY A 184 -0.86 -0.21 -1.86
CA GLY A 184 0.10 0.38 -2.76
C GLY A 184 -0.50 0.84 -4.09
N ALA A 185 -1.82 0.74 -4.31
CA ALA A 185 -2.42 0.96 -5.63
C ALA A 185 -2.10 2.34 -6.22
N VAL A 186 -2.19 3.40 -5.41
CA VAL A 186 -1.85 4.77 -5.83
C VAL A 186 -0.38 4.90 -6.19
N ALA A 187 0.50 4.38 -5.34
CA ALA A 187 1.95 4.42 -5.57
C ALA A 187 2.37 3.52 -6.74
N MET A 188 1.74 2.36 -6.93
CA MET A 188 1.94 1.48 -8.08
C MET A 188 1.54 2.18 -9.39
N THR A 189 0.42 2.91 -9.39
CA THR A 189 0.00 3.75 -10.52
C THR A 189 1.05 4.80 -10.83
N GLY A 190 1.50 5.54 -9.82
CA GLY A 190 2.53 6.57 -9.98
C GLY A 190 3.83 6.02 -10.57
N GLY A 191 4.34 4.90 -10.02
CA GLY A 191 5.55 4.25 -10.53
C GLY A 191 5.42 3.75 -11.96
N ALA A 192 4.27 3.14 -12.30
CA ALA A 192 4.00 2.68 -13.66
C ALA A 192 3.93 3.85 -14.66
N LEU A 193 3.33 4.98 -14.27
CA LEU A 193 3.27 6.18 -15.11
C LEU A 193 4.66 6.79 -15.32
N VAL A 194 5.49 6.88 -14.29
CA VAL A 194 6.88 7.36 -14.43
C VAL A 194 7.66 6.46 -15.40
N CYS A 195 7.72 5.15 -15.13
CA CYS A 195 8.52 4.23 -15.93
C CYS A 195 8.00 4.07 -17.35
N GLY A 196 6.68 4.04 -17.54
CA GLY A 196 6.04 3.97 -18.85
C GLY A 196 6.16 5.28 -19.63
N GLY A 197 6.10 6.42 -18.94
CA GLY A 197 6.27 7.75 -19.51
C GLY A 197 7.70 7.98 -19.99
N VAL A 198 8.70 7.70 -19.16
CA VAL A 198 10.13 7.77 -19.54
C VAL A 198 10.41 6.95 -20.79
N ARG A 199 9.90 5.72 -20.88
CA ARG A 199 10.10 4.87 -22.06
C ARG A 199 9.48 5.47 -23.33
N ARG A 200 8.32 6.13 -23.21
CA ARG A 200 7.62 6.76 -24.33
C ARG A 200 8.24 8.08 -24.75
N MET A 201 8.87 8.81 -23.84
CA MET A 201 9.57 10.06 -24.18
C MET A 201 10.62 9.86 -25.26
N VAL A 202 11.23 8.67 -25.32
CA VAL A 202 12.21 8.31 -26.35
C VAL A 202 11.60 8.28 -27.75
N GLY A 203 10.32 7.89 -27.89
CA GLY A 203 9.65 7.78 -29.19
C GLY A 203 8.74 8.98 -29.52
N LYS A 204 7.86 9.33 -28.57
CA LYS A 204 6.84 10.40 -28.70
C LYS A 204 6.80 11.19 -27.39
N PRO A 205 7.52 12.29 -27.25
CA PRO A 205 7.71 12.98 -25.98
C PRO A 205 6.40 13.51 -25.35
N GLY A 206 5.40 13.93 -26.12
CA GLY A 206 4.22 14.62 -25.59
C GLY A 206 3.49 13.87 -24.48
N LEU A 207 2.83 12.75 -24.78
CA LEU A 207 2.07 11.97 -23.78
C LEU A 207 2.98 11.39 -22.67
N GLY A 208 4.22 11.01 -23.05
CA GLY A 208 5.18 10.45 -22.09
C GLY A 208 5.52 11.43 -20.96
N VAL A 209 5.72 12.71 -21.28
CA VAL A 209 6.06 13.74 -20.28
C VAL A 209 4.93 13.98 -19.29
N TRP A 210 3.69 14.11 -19.76
CA TRP A 210 2.53 14.29 -18.90
C TRP A 210 2.32 13.09 -17.97
N ALA A 211 2.54 11.88 -18.48
CA ALA A 211 2.49 10.68 -17.66
C ALA A 211 3.56 10.67 -16.56
N VAL A 212 4.80 11.10 -16.88
CA VAL A 212 5.85 11.28 -15.87
C VAL A 212 5.41 12.31 -14.83
N GLY A 213 4.93 13.49 -15.26
CA GLY A 213 4.46 14.52 -14.34
C GLY A 213 3.37 14.04 -13.39
N LEU A 214 2.34 13.36 -13.91
CA LEU A 214 1.27 12.78 -13.10
C LEU A 214 1.79 11.68 -12.18
N GLY A 215 2.70 10.83 -12.67
CA GLY A 215 3.32 9.79 -11.86
C GLY A 215 4.12 10.36 -10.69
N LEU A 216 4.93 11.40 -10.93
CA LEU A 216 5.65 12.13 -9.89
C LEU A 216 4.70 12.74 -8.86
N PHE A 217 3.60 13.36 -9.32
CA PHE A 217 2.58 13.93 -8.44
C PHE A 217 1.97 12.86 -7.51
N LEU A 218 1.55 11.72 -8.06
CA LEU A 218 0.99 10.62 -7.27
C LEU A 218 2.00 10.06 -6.27
N LEU A 219 3.26 9.89 -6.67
CA LEU A 219 4.31 9.38 -5.80
C LEU A 219 4.63 10.35 -4.67
N ALA A 220 4.75 11.64 -4.96
CA ALA A 220 5.01 12.66 -3.96
C ALA A 220 3.94 12.70 -2.87
N HIS A 221 2.65 12.53 -3.25
CA HIS A 221 1.52 12.57 -2.33
C HIS A 221 1.12 11.21 -1.73
N SER A 222 1.84 10.11 -2.07
CA SER A 222 1.57 8.77 -1.52
C SER A 222 2.80 8.12 -0.88
N ARG A 223 3.89 7.99 -1.62
CA ARG A 223 5.15 7.35 -1.20
C ARG A 223 6.35 8.20 -1.64
N PRO A 224 6.61 9.33 -0.97
CA PRO A 224 7.62 10.29 -1.44
C PRO A 224 9.03 9.71 -1.49
N TYR A 225 9.45 8.91 -0.51
CA TYR A 225 10.81 8.36 -0.44
C TYR A 225 11.07 7.31 -1.53
N GLU A 226 10.32 6.22 -1.55
CA GLU A 226 10.49 5.14 -2.54
C GLU A 226 10.17 5.63 -3.96
N GLY A 227 9.20 6.55 -4.06
CA GLY A 227 8.83 7.20 -5.31
C GLY A 227 9.94 8.09 -5.86
N LEU A 228 10.62 8.84 -5.01
CA LEU A 228 11.78 9.67 -5.41
C LEU A 228 12.92 8.78 -5.94
N VAL A 229 13.29 7.75 -5.18
CA VAL A 229 14.38 6.82 -5.58
C VAL A 229 14.08 6.18 -6.93
N LEU A 230 12.86 5.66 -7.13
CA LEU A 230 12.45 5.11 -8.42
C LEU A 230 12.53 6.14 -9.53
N SER A 231 12.01 7.35 -9.28
CA SER A 231 11.90 8.40 -10.29
C SER A 231 13.25 8.91 -10.75
N VAL A 232 14.18 9.13 -9.82
CA VAL A 232 15.57 9.56 -10.13
C VAL A 232 16.24 8.52 -11.02
N LEU A 233 16.13 7.23 -10.70
CA LEU A 233 16.75 6.16 -11.49
C LEU A 233 16.07 5.95 -12.84
N ALA A 234 14.73 6.01 -12.89
CA ALA A 234 14.01 5.87 -14.14
C ALA A 234 14.30 7.03 -15.12
N ILE A 235 14.19 8.26 -14.64
CA ILE A 235 14.43 9.47 -15.43
C ILE A 235 15.92 9.59 -15.79
N GLY A 236 16.81 9.43 -14.82
CA GLY A 236 18.25 9.49 -15.03
C GLY A 236 18.76 8.41 -15.98
N GLY A 237 18.30 7.17 -15.83
CA GLY A 237 18.61 6.06 -16.73
C GLY A 237 18.10 6.29 -18.14
N GLY A 238 16.87 6.79 -18.28
CA GLY A 238 16.29 7.15 -19.58
C GLY A 238 17.08 8.30 -20.25
N ALA A 239 17.40 9.34 -19.50
CA ALA A 239 18.19 10.49 -19.94
C ALA A 239 19.60 10.06 -20.40
N PHE A 240 20.26 9.20 -19.61
CA PHE A 240 21.58 8.65 -19.95
C PHE A 240 21.57 7.86 -21.27
N LEU A 241 20.54 7.00 -21.48
CA LEU A 241 20.43 6.25 -22.71
C LEU A 241 20.17 7.17 -23.91
N LEU A 242 19.31 8.18 -23.77
CA LEU A 242 19.06 9.17 -24.81
C LEU A 242 20.33 9.96 -25.17
N TRP A 243 21.09 10.37 -24.17
CA TRP A 243 22.35 11.09 -24.37
C TRP A 243 23.36 10.23 -25.13
N ARG A 244 23.46 8.95 -24.82
CA ARG A 244 24.34 8.00 -25.55
C ARG A 244 23.91 7.71 -26.98
N GLU A 245 22.61 7.83 -27.29
CA GLU A 245 22.09 7.63 -28.67
C GLU A 245 22.35 8.82 -29.61
N GLY A 246 22.62 9.98 -29.04
CA GLY A 246 22.92 11.20 -29.77
C GLY A 246 22.44 12.44 -29.03
N GLY A 247 23.38 13.35 -28.70
CA GLY A 247 23.12 14.54 -27.88
C GLY A 247 22.00 15.44 -28.42
N SER A 248 21.84 15.58 -29.74
CA SER A 248 20.76 16.35 -30.36
C SER A 248 19.35 15.86 -29.97
N ARG A 249 19.14 14.53 -29.95
CA ARG A 249 17.88 13.93 -29.55
C ARG A 249 17.60 14.10 -28.06
N PHE A 250 18.62 14.00 -27.22
CA PHE A 250 18.50 14.29 -25.77
C PHE A 250 18.00 15.73 -25.56
N TRP A 251 18.64 16.70 -26.22
CA TRP A 251 18.26 18.11 -26.08
C TRP A 251 16.84 18.40 -26.62
N GLU A 252 16.43 17.74 -27.70
CA GLU A 252 15.06 17.86 -28.21
C GLU A 252 14.03 17.38 -27.16
N VAL A 253 14.23 16.18 -26.60
CA VAL A 253 13.36 15.63 -25.56
C VAL A 253 13.38 16.49 -24.30
N ALA A 254 14.57 16.97 -23.88
CA ALA A 254 14.70 17.83 -22.72
C ALA A 254 13.96 19.16 -22.90
N ARG A 255 14.11 19.84 -24.03
CA ARG A 255 13.41 21.12 -24.31
C ARG A 255 11.89 20.96 -24.32
N ARG A 256 11.37 19.86 -24.90
CA ARG A 256 9.93 19.60 -24.92
C ARG A 256 9.39 19.12 -23.58
N GLY A 257 10.22 18.41 -22.82
CA GLY A 257 9.86 17.85 -21.53
C GLY A 257 9.97 18.82 -20.35
N ALA A 258 10.92 19.76 -20.39
CA ALA A 258 11.20 20.65 -19.28
C ALA A 258 9.99 21.51 -18.85
N PRO A 259 9.23 22.19 -19.75
CA PRO A 259 8.11 23.01 -19.31
C PRO A 259 7.00 22.21 -18.60
N PRO A 260 6.47 21.08 -19.17
CA PRO A 260 5.47 20.28 -18.45
C PRO A 260 5.96 19.70 -17.15
N LEU A 261 7.24 19.28 -17.06
CA LEU A 261 7.80 18.77 -15.80
C LEU A 261 7.99 19.89 -14.77
N ALA A 262 8.36 21.09 -15.21
CA ALA A 262 8.41 22.25 -14.33
C ALA A 262 7.01 22.59 -13.76
N VAL A 263 5.97 22.55 -14.60
CA VAL A 263 4.57 22.71 -14.15
C VAL A 263 4.20 21.62 -13.15
N ALA A 264 4.50 20.35 -13.42
CA ALA A 264 4.25 19.27 -12.51
C ALA A 264 5.01 19.45 -11.18
N GLY A 265 6.28 19.87 -11.23
CA GLY A 265 7.08 20.17 -10.04
C GLY A 265 6.50 21.33 -9.22
N ALA A 266 6.08 22.41 -9.88
CA ALA A 266 5.43 23.53 -9.22
C ALA A 266 4.11 23.10 -8.55
N LEU A 267 3.28 22.30 -9.23
CA LEU A 267 2.04 21.76 -8.66
C LEU A 267 2.31 20.87 -7.45
N ILE A 268 3.33 20.01 -7.50
CA ILE A 268 3.74 19.18 -6.36
C ILE A 268 4.13 20.07 -5.17
N LEU A 269 5.00 21.04 -5.39
CA LEU A 269 5.47 21.94 -4.32
C LEU A 269 4.33 22.76 -3.72
N LEU A 270 3.46 23.32 -4.56
CA LEU A 270 2.32 24.12 -4.12
C LEU A 270 1.30 23.27 -3.34
N THR A 271 0.92 22.12 -3.86
CA THR A 271 -0.11 21.28 -3.21
C THR A 271 0.42 20.61 -1.95
N MET A 272 1.67 20.10 -1.95
CA MET A 272 2.29 19.58 -0.74
C MET A 272 2.52 20.68 0.29
N GLY A 273 3.08 21.80 -0.12
CA GLY A 273 3.34 22.94 0.77
C GLY A 273 2.05 23.47 1.39
N PHE A 274 0.99 23.59 0.59
CA PHE A 274 -0.31 24.02 1.10
C PHE A 274 -0.93 22.99 2.06
N TYR A 275 -0.90 21.71 1.72
CA TYR A 275 -1.37 20.64 2.62
C TYR A 275 -0.60 20.63 3.93
N ASN A 276 0.74 20.64 3.86
CA ASN A 276 1.58 20.69 5.03
C ASN A 276 1.30 21.91 5.91
N TYR A 277 1.19 23.10 5.30
CA TYR A 277 0.84 24.32 6.03
C TYR A 277 -0.50 24.18 6.75
N ARG A 278 -1.52 23.60 6.10
CA ARG A 278 -2.84 23.40 6.71
C ARG A 278 -2.81 22.43 7.88
N VAL A 279 -1.96 21.39 7.82
CA VAL A 279 -1.87 20.34 8.86
C VAL A 279 -0.93 20.72 9.99
N THR A 280 0.24 21.29 9.68
CA THR A 280 1.34 21.48 10.65
C THR A 280 1.64 22.94 10.96
N GLY A 281 1.04 23.89 10.22
CA GLY A 281 1.37 25.32 10.30
C GLY A 281 2.63 25.71 9.52
N SER A 282 3.34 24.74 8.89
CA SER A 282 4.56 24.99 8.10
C SER A 282 4.48 24.32 6.72
N PRO A 283 4.77 25.01 5.61
CA PRO A 283 4.73 24.41 4.28
C PRO A 283 5.81 23.34 4.03
N THR A 284 6.89 23.39 4.80
CA THR A 284 8.05 22.49 4.66
C THR A 284 8.02 21.32 5.64
N ARG A 285 7.14 21.35 6.65
CA ARG A 285 7.03 20.29 7.66
C ARG A 285 5.92 19.31 7.29
N MET A 286 6.29 18.10 6.93
CA MET A 286 5.33 17.06 6.59
C MET A 286 4.55 16.59 7.83
N ALA A 287 3.29 16.20 7.63
CA ALA A 287 2.47 15.56 8.68
C ALA A 287 3.18 14.36 9.33
N TYR A 288 3.87 13.55 8.52
CA TYR A 288 4.65 12.42 9.01
C TYR A 288 5.79 12.86 9.96
N SER A 289 6.49 13.95 9.63
CA SER A 289 7.56 14.49 10.47
C SER A 289 7.00 15.08 11.77
N GLU A 290 5.83 15.74 11.70
CA GLU A 290 5.13 16.27 12.87
C GLU A 290 4.79 15.15 13.86
N HIS A 291 4.16 14.07 13.39
CA HIS A 291 3.85 12.90 14.22
C HIS A 291 5.10 12.26 14.81
N ARG A 292 6.13 12.10 13.96
CA ARG A 292 7.41 11.51 14.37
C ARG A 292 8.08 12.28 15.51
N ASP A 293 8.02 13.61 15.46
CA ASP A 293 8.62 14.45 16.50
C ASP A 293 7.85 14.37 17.82
N GLN A 294 6.55 14.05 17.77
CA GLN A 294 5.71 13.90 18.96
C GLN A 294 5.82 12.52 19.61
N TYR A 295 6.01 11.46 18.81
CA TYR A 295 5.82 10.09 19.30
C TYR A 295 6.97 9.11 18.99
N ASP A 296 7.66 9.21 17.84
CA ASP A 296 8.52 8.13 17.39
C ASP A 296 9.92 8.18 18.03
N VAL A 297 10.39 7.04 18.53
CA VAL A 297 11.77 6.83 18.98
C VAL A 297 12.61 6.08 17.94
N THR A 298 11.99 5.39 16.99
CA THR A 298 12.68 4.61 15.97
C THR A 298 13.31 5.50 14.89
N PRO A 299 14.52 5.16 14.39
CA PRO A 299 15.11 5.86 13.26
C PRO A 299 14.33 5.58 11.97
N LEU A 300 14.43 6.47 10.96
CA LEU A 300 13.89 6.20 9.61
C LEU A 300 14.82 5.35 8.77
N PHE A 301 16.12 5.51 8.98
CA PHE A 301 17.16 4.88 8.18
C PHE A 301 18.18 4.16 9.05
N LEU A 302 18.84 3.15 8.47
CA LEU A 302 19.81 2.31 9.18
C LEU A 302 21.01 3.06 9.77
N TRP A 303 21.33 4.25 9.26
CA TRP A 303 22.45 5.08 9.75
C TRP A 303 22.05 6.08 10.83
N GLU A 304 20.76 6.23 11.11
CA GLU A 304 20.30 7.10 12.18
C GLU A 304 20.34 6.35 13.52
N SER A 305 20.66 7.07 14.58
CA SER A 305 20.52 6.56 15.95
C SER A 305 19.07 6.60 16.40
N MET A 306 18.75 5.82 17.45
CA MET A 306 17.49 5.95 18.16
C MET A 306 17.29 7.39 18.64
N ARG A 307 16.07 7.88 18.53
CA ARG A 307 15.70 9.22 18.99
C ARG A 307 15.49 9.22 20.51
N PRO A 308 15.69 10.37 21.18
CA PRO A 308 15.30 10.51 22.58
C PRO A 308 13.82 10.18 22.77
N GLU A 309 13.51 9.51 23.86
CA GLU A 309 12.14 9.20 24.22
C GLU A 309 11.36 10.49 24.56
N PRO A 310 10.26 10.80 23.85
CA PRO A 310 9.42 11.95 24.20
C PRO A 310 8.62 11.68 25.47
N VAL A 311 8.02 12.72 26.03
CA VAL A 311 7.12 12.58 27.18
C VAL A 311 5.75 12.11 26.69
N TYR A 312 5.38 10.88 27.02
CA TYR A 312 4.07 10.33 26.71
C TYR A 312 3.08 10.57 27.86
N ARG A 313 1.84 10.90 27.50
CA ARG A 313 0.71 10.99 28.46
C ARG A 313 0.12 9.63 28.78
N HIS A 314 0.13 8.72 27.78
CA HIS A 314 -0.50 7.41 27.89
C HIS A 314 0.54 6.30 27.77
N ARG A 315 0.47 5.35 28.68
CA ARG A 315 1.38 4.19 28.72
C ARG A 315 1.27 3.37 27.43
N GLU A 316 0.07 3.20 26.90
CA GLU A 316 -0.19 2.39 25.71
C GLU A 316 0.48 3.00 24.47
N ILE A 317 0.44 4.33 24.32
CA ILE A 317 1.13 5.05 23.23
C ILE A 317 2.65 4.88 23.39
N ARG A 318 3.16 5.03 24.61
CA ARG A 318 4.58 4.80 24.92
C ARG A 318 5.01 3.37 24.58
N ASP A 319 4.26 2.38 25.05
CA ASP A 319 4.59 0.96 24.87
C ASP A 319 4.53 0.56 23.40
N LEU A 320 3.68 1.18 22.58
CA LEU A 320 3.70 1.01 21.14
C LEU A 320 5.02 1.49 20.55
N HIS A 321 5.39 2.76 20.76
CA HIS A 321 6.51 3.38 20.08
C HIS A 321 7.87 2.90 20.64
N VAL A 322 7.97 2.70 21.96
CA VAL A 322 9.24 2.34 22.64
C VAL A 322 9.50 0.84 22.66
N LYS A 323 8.46 -0.01 22.66
CA LYS A 323 8.62 -1.46 22.71
C LYS A 323 8.26 -2.12 21.38
N TRP A 324 6.99 -2.01 20.98
CA TRP A 324 6.47 -2.76 19.83
C TRP A 324 7.07 -2.31 18.48
N GLU A 325 7.15 -1.01 18.21
CA GLU A 325 7.76 -0.51 16.96
C GLU A 325 9.26 -0.77 16.91
N VAL A 326 9.97 -0.65 18.03
CA VAL A 326 11.41 -0.96 18.13
C VAL A 326 11.66 -2.43 17.78
N GLU A 327 10.83 -3.34 18.29
CA GLU A 327 10.90 -4.77 17.97
C GLU A 327 10.51 -5.03 16.50
N LEU A 328 9.41 -4.44 16.03
CA LEU A 328 8.93 -4.58 14.66
C LEU A 328 9.95 -4.11 13.62
N CYS A 329 10.56 -2.95 13.85
CA CYS A 329 11.60 -2.40 12.99
C CYS A 329 12.91 -3.19 13.08
N GLY A 330 13.06 -4.02 14.13
CA GLY A 330 14.30 -4.76 14.40
C GLY A 330 15.47 -3.83 14.64
N ALA A 331 15.24 -2.74 15.36
CA ALA A 331 16.28 -1.79 15.70
C ALA A 331 17.43 -2.45 16.50
N ASN A 332 17.14 -3.57 17.15
CA ASN A 332 18.09 -4.38 17.89
C ASN A 332 18.72 -5.51 17.05
N ASP A 333 18.30 -5.71 15.80
CA ASP A 333 18.88 -6.73 14.92
C ASP A 333 20.28 -6.29 14.45
N GLY A 334 21.21 -7.23 14.39
CA GLY A 334 22.45 -7.00 13.68
C GLY A 334 22.20 -6.77 12.18
N LEU A 335 23.05 -6.00 11.50
CA LEU A 335 22.92 -5.60 10.10
C LEU A 335 22.56 -6.79 9.17
N VAL A 336 23.28 -7.91 9.29
CA VAL A 336 23.06 -9.11 8.44
C VAL A 336 21.68 -9.71 8.66
N GLN A 337 21.26 -9.84 9.92
CA GLN A 337 19.95 -10.40 10.26
C GLN A 337 18.80 -9.48 9.83
N GLY A 338 18.94 -8.18 10.00
CA GLY A 338 17.99 -7.17 9.53
C GLY A 338 17.82 -7.23 8.01
N ILE A 339 18.92 -7.25 7.25
CA ILE A 339 18.89 -7.38 5.78
C ILE A 339 18.22 -8.70 5.37
N ARG A 340 18.61 -9.84 5.98
CA ARG A 340 18.01 -11.15 5.68
C ARG A 340 16.50 -11.16 5.90
N ARG A 341 16.02 -10.63 7.02
CA ARG A 341 14.60 -10.52 7.35
C ARG A 341 13.85 -9.68 6.31
N LYS A 342 14.41 -8.53 5.94
CA LYS A 342 13.81 -7.61 4.95
C LYS A 342 13.73 -8.25 3.56
N LEU A 343 14.81 -8.86 3.08
CA LEU A 343 14.81 -9.56 1.79
C LEU A 343 13.82 -10.72 1.77
N HIS A 344 13.72 -11.46 2.88
CA HIS A 344 12.77 -12.56 2.99
C HIS A 344 11.31 -12.07 2.90
N ALA A 345 10.96 -11.03 3.65
CA ALA A 345 9.61 -10.47 3.64
C ALA A 345 9.20 -9.94 2.25
N GLN A 346 10.10 -9.21 1.57
CA GLN A 346 9.86 -8.73 0.21
C GLN A 346 9.80 -9.87 -0.81
N GLY A 347 10.69 -10.85 -0.68
CA GLY A 347 10.71 -12.04 -1.55
C GLY A 347 9.42 -12.87 -1.44
N GLN A 348 8.94 -13.10 -0.23
CA GLN A 348 7.67 -13.80 -0.02
C GLN A 348 6.49 -13.05 -0.62
N GLY A 349 6.43 -11.72 -0.43
CA GLY A 349 5.36 -10.89 -0.94
C GLY A 349 5.31 -10.85 -2.47
N TRP A 350 6.46 -10.59 -3.12
CA TRP A 350 6.49 -10.23 -4.53
C TRP A 350 6.94 -11.32 -5.48
N LEU A 351 7.79 -12.25 -5.06
CA LEU A 351 8.15 -13.39 -5.90
C LEU A 351 7.07 -14.48 -5.89
N TRP A 352 5.96 -14.14 -5.25
CA TRP A 352 4.77 -14.95 -5.22
C TRP A 352 5.03 -16.40 -4.85
N MET A 353 5.38 -16.59 -3.58
CA MET A 353 5.73 -17.89 -3.03
C MET A 353 6.72 -18.67 -3.89
N GLY A 354 7.58 -17.95 -4.63
CA GLY A 354 8.62 -18.53 -5.46
C GLY A 354 8.20 -18.94 -6.88
N LEU A 355 6.94 -18.83 -7.27
CA LEU A 355 6.48 -19.24 -8.61
C LEU A 355 7.15 -18.48 -9.76
N TRP A 356 7.51 -17.21 -9.52
CA TRP A 356 8.21 -16.38 -10.51
C TRP A 356 9.73 -16.51 -10.44
N ALA A 357 10.28 -16.95 -9.33
CA ALA A 357 11.73 -17.01 -9.14
C ALA A 357 12.49 -17.83 -10.21
N PRO A 358 12.00 -19.01 -10.68
CA PRO A 358 12.69 -19.77 -11.73
C PRO A 358 12.85 -19.01 -13.05
N LEU A 359 11.96 -18.03 -13.33
CA LEU A 359 12.04 -17.23 -14.56
C LEU A 359 13.25 -16.29 -14.53
N LEU A 360 13.68 -15.85 -13.33
CA LEU A 360 14.83 -14.96 -13.15
C LEU A 360 16.16 -15.61 -13.60
N LEU A 361 16.19 -16.93 -13.77
CA LEU A 361 17.34 -17.62 -14.37
C LEU A 361 17.65 -17.12 -15.80
N ALA A 362 16.67 -16.51 -16.48
CA ALA A 362 16.88 -15.90 -17.79
C ALA A 362 17.41 -14.45 -17.73
N ALA A 363 17.42 -13.82 -16.56
CA ALA A 363 17.81 -12.42 -16.39
C ALA A 363 19.23 -12.11 -16.94
N PRO A 364 20.27 -12.95 -16.78
CA PRO A 364 21.59 -12.70 -17.36
C PRO A 364 21.59 -12.57 -18.88
N TRP A 365 20.72 -13.32 -19.57
CA TRP A 365 20.57 -13.21 -21.04
C TRP A 365 19.87 -11.94 -21.45
N CYS A 366 18.80 -11.55 -20.74
CA CYS A 366 18.09 -10.30 -20.96
C CYS A 366 19.02 -9.11 -20.69
N TRP A 367 19.81 -9.13 -19.61
CA TRP A 367 20.79 -8.11 -19.26
C TRP A 367 21.82 -7.86 -20.35
N ARG A 368 22.35 -8.92 -20.96
CA ARG A 368 23.36 -8.79 -22.02
C ARG A 368 22.79 -8.21 -23.32
N ARG A 369 21.52 -8.44 -23.61
CA ARG A 369 20.90 -8.12 -24.91
C ARG A 369 20.17 -6.79 -24.95
N ASP A 370 19.61 -6.35 -23.82
CA ASP A 370 18.75 -5.18 -23.78
C ASP A 370 19.22 -4.15 -22.75
N ARG A 371 19.63 -2.98 -23.24
CA ARG A 371 20.05 -1.84 -22.40
C ARG A 371 18.91 -1.27 -21.56
N TRP A 372 17.67 -1.30 -22.05
CA TRP A 372 16.51 -0.85 -21.31
C TRP A 372 16.16 -1.83 -20.17
N PHE A 373 16.39 -3.12 -20.39
CA PHE A 373 16.28 -4.11 -19.32
C PHE A 373 17.27 -3.82 -18.19
N ARG A 374 18.49 -3.35 -18.51
CA ARG A 374 19.46 -2.92 -17.47
C ARG A 374 18.95 -1.74 -16.64
N VAL A 375 18.32 -0.73 -17.29
CA VAL A 375 17.70 0.41 -16.59
C VAL A 375 16.55 -0.08 -15.70
N ALA A 376 15.71 -0.99 -16.18
CA ALA A 376 14.62 -1.56 -15.41
C ALA A 376 15.11 -2.31 -14.16
N VAL A 377 16.14 -3.17 -14.32
CA VAL A 377 16.75 -3.90 -13.20
C VAL A 377 17.44 -2.95 -12.23
N ALA A 378 18.15 -1.92 -12.71
CA ALA A 378 18.77 -0.90 -11.86
C ALA A 378 17.71 -0.12 -11.04
N GLY A 379 16.62 0.29 -11.69
CA GLY A 379 15.50 0.95 -11.00
C GLY A 379 14.83 0.06 -9.95
N LEU A 380 14.61 -1.21 -10.28
CA LEU A 380 14.08 -2.18 -9.31
C LEU A 380 15.06 -2.42 -8.16
N GLY A 381 16.36 -2.57 -8.47
CA GLY A 381 17.42 -2.72 -7.47
C GLY A 381 17.51 -1.53 -6.53
N ALA A 382 17.33 -0.31 -7.04
CA ALA A 382 17.33 0.89 -6.22
C ALA A 382 16.14 0.94 -5.26
N VAL A 383 14.94 0.53 -5.71
CA VAL A 383 13.77 0.41 -4.81
C VAL A 383 14.04 -0.62 -3.73
N VAL A 384 14.62 -1.78 -4.07
CA VAL A 384 15.01 -2.81 -3.08
C VAL A 384 16.03 -2.24 -2.10
N LEU A 385 17.07 -1.53 -2.58
CA LEU A 385 18.06 -0.88 -1.70
C LEU A 385 17.42 0.17 -0.79
N ALA A 386 16.50 1.00 -1.32
CA ALA A 386 15.75 1.97 -0.52
C ALA A 386 14.98 1.28 0.63
N LEU A 387 14.32 0.15 0.34
CA LEU A 387 13.60 -0.64 1.34
C LEU A 387 14.54 -1.31 2.35
N LEU A 388 15.75 -1.72 1.93
CA LEU A 388 16.74 -2.29 2.85
C LEU A 388 17.30 -1.25 3.81
N VAL A 389 17.47 -0.03 3.33
CA VAL A 389 18.01 1.10 4.09
C VAL A 389 16.95 1.71 5.02
N GLY A 390 15.69 1.79 4.60
CA GLY A 390 14.59 2.26 5.44
C GLY A 390 14.26 1.29 6.57
N GLN A 391 13.82 1.77 7.73
CA GLN A 391 13.45 0.91 8.85
C GLN A 391 12.16 0.11 8.58
N GLY A 392 11.16 0.71 7.97
CA GLY A 392 9.93 0.01 7.60
C GLY A 392 10.16 -1.03 6.49
N ASN A 393 9.50 -2.19 6.59
CA ASN A 393 9.68 -3.28 5.62
C ASN A 393 8.39 -4.04 5.33
N PHE A 394 7.37 -3.32 4.90
CA PHE A 394 6.14 -3.95 4.46
C PHE A 394 6.12 -4.13 2.93
N PRO A 395 5.54 -5.24 2.40
CA PRO A 395 5.52 -5.48 0.95
C PRO A 395 4.93 -4.34 0.12
N HIS A 396 3.93 -3.62 0.63
CA HIS A 396 3.31 -2.51 -0.09
C HIS A 396 4.22 -1.28 -0.24
N TYR A 397 5.33 -1.19 0.49
CA TYR A 397 6.33 -0.13 0.30
C TYR A 397 7.06 -0.26 -1.04
N ALA A 398 7.16 -1.48 -1.58
CA ALA A 398 7.71 -1.73 -2.91
C ALA A 398 6.76 -1.34 -4.06
N ALA A 399 5.54 -0.89 -3.76
CA ALA A 399 4.50 -0.62 -4.76
C ALA A 399 4.95 0.26 -5.94
N PRO A 400 5.75 1.33 -5.77
CA PRO A 400 6.27 2.10 -6.89
C PRO A 400 7.06 1.26 -7.91
N GLY A 401 7.80 0.24 -7.45
CA GLY A 401 8.64 -0.64 -8.26
C GLY A 401 7.93 -1.82 -8.91
N VAL A 402 6.65 -2.10 -8.58
CA VAL A 402 5.94 -3.30 -9.04
C VAL A 402 5.88 -3.40 -10.56
N GLY A 403 5.65 -2.29 -11.26
CA GLY A 403 5.66 -2.28 -12.73
C GLY A 403 6.99 -2.77 -13.32
N LEU A 404 8.12 -2.37 -12.72
CA LEU A 404 9.45 -2.84 -13.16
C LEU A 404 9.67 -4.32 -12.82
N LEU A 405 9.19 -4.80 -11.67
CA LEU A 405 9.26 -6.22 -11.34
C LEU A 405 8.50 -7.07 -12.37
N VAL A 406 7.27 -6.68 -12.68
CA VAL A 406 6.46 -7.36 -13.69
C VAL A 406 7.15 -7.31 -15.07
N LEU A 407 7.73 -6.17 -15.45
CA LEU A 407 8.50 -6.03 -16.68
C LEU A 407 9.66 -7.05 -16.74
N VAL A 408 10.46 -7.12 -15.68
CA VAL A 408 11.59 -8.05 -15.58
C VAL A 408 11.12 -9.49 -15.71
N ILE A 409 10.06 -9.87 -15.00
CA ILE A 409 9.48 -11.22 -15.07
C ILE A 409 8.98 -11.56 -16.47
N ILE A 410 8.23 -10.67 -17.12
CA ILE A 410 7.69 -10.90 -18.46
C ILE A 410 8.79 -10.96 -19.51
N GLU A 411 9.84 -10.14 -19.38
CA GLU A 411 10.98 -10.20 -20.30
C GLU A 411 11.76 -11.52 -20.13
N CYS A 412 11.95 -11.96 -18.89
CA CYS A 412 12.50 -13.29 -18.61
C CYS A 412 11.63 -14.41 -19.17
N MET A 413 10.29 -14.32 -19.07
CA MET A 413 9.37 -15.27 -19.73
C MET A 413 9.58 -15.32 -21.23
N ARG A 414 9.76 -14.17 -21.88
CA ARG A 414 10.03 -14.09 -23.33
C ARG A 414 11.32 -14.82 -23.69
N GLN A 415 12.36 -14.66 -22.90
CA GLN A 415 13.63 -15.34 -23.10
C GLN A 415 13.51 -16.84 -22.83
N VAL A 416 12.88 -17.26 -21.74
CA VAL A 416 12.64 -18.67 -21.40
C VAL A 416 11.88 -19.39 -22.50
N ARG A 417 10.96 -18.71 -23.20
CA ARG A 417 10.23 -19.27 -24.34
C ARG A 417 11.15 -19.81 -25.43
N THR A 418 12.34 -19.22 -25.62
CA THR A 418 13.32 -19.62 -26.63
C THR A 418 14.14 -20.85 -26.20
N TRP A 419 14.03 -21.29 -24.96
CA TRP A 419 14.77 -22.48 -24.49
C TRP A 419 14.16 -23.75 -25.07
N GLN A 420 14.92 -24.36 -25.99
CA GLN A 420 14.55 -25.58 -26.66
C GLN A 420 15.43 -26.75 -26.18
N ARG A 421 15.33 -27.13 -24.90
CA ARG A 421 15.88 -28.40 -24.45
C ARG A 421 14.81 -29.49 -24.65
N GLY A 422 14.99 -30.34 -25.64
CA GLY A 422 14.10 -31.48 -25.92
C GLY A 422 12.67 -31.06 -26.30
N ARG A 423 11.68 -31.34 -25.50
CA ARG A 423 10.24 -31.27 -25.82
C ARG A 423 9.58 -29.89 -25.63
N GLY A 424 10.30 -28.79 -25.71
CA GLY A 424 9.71 -27.43 -25.56
C GLY A 424 9.50 -27.02 -24.09
N THR A 425 10.42 -27.38 -23.21
CA THR A 425 10.37 -27.16 -21.75
C THR A 425 10.14 -25.68 -21.38
N GLY A 426 10.77 -24.74 -22.12
CA GLY A 426 10.60 -23.30 -21.83
C GLY A 426 9.15 -22.82 -22.02
N VAL A 427 8.48 -23.28 -23.08
CA VAL A 427 7.06 -22.97 -23.32
C VAL A 427 6.17 -23.61 -22.26
N ALA A 428 6.49 -24.85 -21.86
CA ALA A 428 5.77 -25.55 -20.79
C ALA A 428 5.91 -24.82 -19.45
N LEU A 429 7.10 -24.36 -19.11
CA LEU A 429 7.34 -23.59 -17.88
C LEU A 429 6.46 -22.32 -17.81
N ILE A 430 6.42 -21.55 -18.91
CA ILE A 430 5.55 -20.36 -18.96
C ILE A 430 4.08 -20.74 -18.76
N ARG A 431 3.59 -21.80 -19.40
CA ARG A 431 2.20 -22.24 -19.23
C ARG A 431 1.91 -22.58 -17.78
N TRP A 432 2.78 -23.34 -17.11
CA TRP A 432 2.58 -23.71 -15.72
C TRP A 432 2.65 -22.52 -14.77
N VAL A 433 3.55 -21.57 -14.99
CA VAL A 433 3.57 -20.30 -14.23
C VAL A 433 2.25 -19.54 -14.40
N VAL A 434 1.70 -19.45 -15.60
CA VAL A 434 0.40 -18.79 -15.84
C VAL A 434 -0.75 -19.55 -15.18
N VAL A 435 -0.79 -20.90 -15.30
CA VAL A 435 -1.82 -21.73 -14.64
C VAL A 435 -1.79 -21.55 -13.14
N LEU A 436 -0.62 -21.72 -12.54
CA LEU A 436 -0.46 -21.57 -11.09
C LEU A 436 -0.81 -20.15 -10.64
N GLY A 437 -0.56 -19.16 -11.52
CA GLY A 437 -0.99 -17.79 -11.38
C GLY A 437 -2.48 -17.62 -11.22
N VAL A 438 -3.21 -18.18 -12.12
CA VAL A 438 -4.67 -18.12 -12.10
C VAL A 438 -5.25 -18.97 -10.96
N VAL A 439 -4.70 -20.16 -10.72
CA VAL A 439 -5.13 -21.07 -9.63
C VAL A 439 -4.91 -20.45 -8.24
N SER A 440 -3.96 -19.54 -8.09
CA SER A 440 -3.77 -18.89 -6.79
C SER A 440 -4.90 -17.94 -6.42
N VAL A 441 -5.65 -17.40 -7.39
CA VAL A 441 -6.77 -16.48 -7.12
C VAL A 441 -7.81 -17.11 -6.19
N PRO A 442 -8.42 -18.27 -6.51
CA PRO A 442 -9.34 -18.92 -5.59
C PRO A 442 -8.70 -19.35 -4.27
N LEU A 443 -7.40 -19.63 -4.23
CA LEU A 443 -6.69 -19.94 -2.98
C LEU A 443 -6.58 -18.71 -2.07
N VAL A 444 -6.31 -17.53 -2.64
CA VAL A 444 -6.31 -16.27 -1.88
C VAL A 444 -7.72 -15.96 -1.38
N TRP A 445 -8.73 -16.11 -2.23
CA TRP A 445 -10.13 -15.89 -1.87
C TRP A 445 -10.58 -16.84 -0.76
N SER A 446 -10.29 -18.14 -0.88
CA SER A 446 -10.67 -19.11 0.16
C SER A 446 -10.06 -18.73 1.51
N ARG A 447 -8.78 -18.32 1.55
CA ARG A 447 -8.14 -17.85 2.79
C ARG A 447 -8.82 -16.61 3.36
N ALA A 448 -9.19 -15.65 2.51
CA ALA A 448 -9.87 -14.43 2.94
C ALA A 448 -11.28 -14.72 3.48
N LEU A 449 -12.00 -15.68 2.88
CA LEU A 449 -13.38 -16.02 3.24
C LEU A 449 -13.47 -17.00 4.42
N THR A 450 -12.53 -17.95 4.53
CA THR A 450 -12.57 -19.00 5.57
C THR A 450 -11.88 -18.60 6.86
N LYS A 451 -10.95 -17.63 6.81
CA LYS A 451 -10.28 -17.16 8.02
C LYS A 451 -11.28 -16.51 8.95
N ASN A 452 -11.59 -17.16 10.06
CA ASN A 452 -12.32 -16.51 11.14
C ASN A 452 -11.47 -15.35 11.66
N GLU A 453 -11.79 -14.15 11.23
CA GLU A 453 -11.16 -12.94 11.76
C GLU A 453 -11.81 -12.65 13.12
N THR A 454 -11.23 -13.25 14.16
CA THR A 454 -11.49 -12.89 15.56
C THR A 454 -10.38 -11.93 16.00
N GLY A 455 -10.69 -11.02 16.89
CA GLY A 455 -9.73 -10.11 17.47
C GLY A 455 -10.33 -8.75 17.80
N TRP A 456 -9.51 -7.95 18.46
CA TRP A 456 -9.88 -6.64 19.01
C TRP A 456 -10.67 -5.74 18.03
N PHE A 457 -10.30 -5.73 16.77
CA PHE A 457 -10.95 -4.90 15.75
C PHE A 457 -12.40 -5.33 15.45
N ARG A 458 -12.71 -6.65 15.52
CA ARG A 458 -14.08 -7.16 15.39
C ARG A 458 -14.90 -6.89 16.64
N ASP A 459 -14.28 -6.97 17.81
CA ASP A 459 -14.96 -6.62 19.07
C ASP A 459 -15.29 -5.13 19.09
N ARG A 460 -14.34 -4.28 18.71
CA ARG A 460 -14.57 -2.85 18.55
C ARG A 460 -15.69 -2.55 17.54
N GLU A 461 -15.69 -3.20 16.37
CA GLU A 461 -16.73 -3.05 15.35
C GLU A 461 -18.11 -3.49 15.89
N ARG A 462 -18.15 -4.57 16.65
CA ARG A 462 -19.39 -5.08 17.29
C ARG A 462 -19.94 -4.07 18.27
N VAL A 463 -19.10 -3.55 19.16
CA VAL A 463 -19.50 -2.53 20.15
C VAL A 463 -19.93 -1.23 19.46
N ALA A 464 -19.21 -0.79 18.41
CA ALA A 464 -19.59 0.38 17.63
C ALA A 464 -21.00 0.22 17.03
N ARG A 465 -21.26 -0.88 16.33
CA ARG A 465 -22.57 -1.17 15.73
C ARG A 465 -23.70 -1.30 16.77
N GLU A 466 -23.41 -1.89 17.90
CA GLU A 466 -24.36 -1.97 19.00
C GLU A 466 -24.78 -0.58 19.47
N LEU A 467 -23.82 0.32 19.72
CA LEU A 467 -24.09 1.68 20.17
C LEU A 467 -24.74 2.54 19.07
N GLU A 468 -24.31 2.40 17.81
CA GLU A 468 -24.92 3.09 16.67
C GLU A 468 -26.39 2.69 16.44
N SER A 469 -26.80 1.48 16.85
CA SER A 469 -28.18 1.03 16.79
C SER A 469 -29.05 1.59 17.90
N ARG A 470 -28.47 2.14 18.97
CA ARG A 470 -29.19 2.75 20.09
C ARG A 470 -29.53 4.21 19.79
N PRO A 471 -30.67 4.72 20.29
CA PRO A 471 -31.01 6.13 20.10
C PRO A 471 -30.07 7.06 20.84
N GLY A 472 -29.80 8.24 20.26
CA GLY A 472 -28.96 9.26 20.86
C GLY A 472 -27.51 9.25 20.39
N ARG A 473 -26.65 9.95 21.10
CA ARG A 473 -25.20 10.02 20.85
C ARG A 473 -24.47 9.45 22.06
N HIS A 474 -23.36 8.77 21.82
CA HIS A 474 -22.66 7.98 22.83
C HIS A 474 -21.20 8.47 22.96
N LEU A 475 -20.69 8.46 24.20
CA LEU A 475 -19.29 8.66 24.54
C LEU A 475 -18.80 7.38 25.22
N VAL A 476 -17.81 6.73 24.64
CA VAL A 476 -17.23 5.50 25.17
C VAL A 476 -15.89 5.82 25.83
N MET A 477 -15.85 5.67 27.16
CA MET A 477 -14.61 5.71 27.94
C MET A 477 -13.93 4.34 27.83
N VAL A 478 -12.71 4.33 27.30
CA VAL A 478 -11.92 3.12 27.10
C VAL A 478 -10.91 3.00 28.23
N ARG A 479 -11.06 1.96 29.05
CA ARG A 479 -10.16 1.62 30.14
C ARG A 479 -9.26 0.47 29.74
N TYR A 480 -7.98 0.74 29.59
CA TYR A 480 -6.98 -0.28 29.29
C TYR A 480 -6.43 -0.90 30.59
N GLY A 481 -6.32 -2.22 30.61
CA GLY A 481 -5.73 -2.97 31.73
C GLY A 481 -4.20 -2.79 31.80
N GLU A 482 -3.60 -3.20 32.91
CA GLU A 482 -2.14 -3.10 33.08
C GLU A 482 -1.34 -3.91 32.05
N ALA A 483 -1.85 -5.06 31.63
CA ALA A 483 -1.24 -5.96 30.65
C ALA A 483 -1.74 -5.71 29.22
N HIS A 484 -2.33 -4.55 28.94
CA HIS A 484 -2.87 -4.22 27.63
C HIS A 484 -1.82 -4.35 26.54
N ASN A 485 -2.20 -4.97 25.41
CA ASN A 485 -1.36 -5.01 24.23
C ASN A 485 -1.52 -3.70 23.45
N ALA A 486 -0.50 -2.85 23.48
CA ALA A 486 -0.49 -1.53 22.85
C ALA A 486 -0.84 -1.52 21.36
N ASN A 487 -0.69 -2.67 20.65
CA ASN A 487 -1.10 -2.83 19.25
C ASN A 487 -2.62 -3.12 19.08
N ARG A 488 -3.44 -2.93 20.12
CA ARG A 488 -4.91 -3.12 20.10
C ARG A 488 -5.63 -1.83 20.47
N GLU A 489 -5.36 -0.76 19.73
CA GLU A 489 -5.91 0.58 20.01
C GLU A 489 -7.39 0.68 19.62
N TRP A 490 -8.21 1.15 20.55
CA TRP A 490 -9.65 1.34 20.35
C TRP A 490 -10.06 2.78 20.09
N VAL A 491 -9.24 3.76 20.49
CA VAL A 491 -9.57 5.18 20.41
C VAL A 491 -9.29 5.71 19.01
N TYR A 492 -10.20 5.42 18.08
CA TYR A 492 -10.25 6.00 16.74
C TYR A 492 -11.60 6.64 16.49
N ASN A 493 -11.60 7.84 15.94
CA ASN A 493 -12.79 8.65 15.78
C ASN A 493 -12.95 9.18 14.35
N ALA A 494 -14.19 9.60 14.04
CA ALA A 494 -14.50 10.32 12.81
C ALA A 494 -13.88 11.73 12.81
N ALA A 495 -13.87 12.37 11.65
CA ALA A 495 -13.32 13.71 11.46
C ALA A 495 -14.13 14.80 12.20
N ASP A 496 -15.41 14.57 12.48
CA ASP A 496 -16.28 15.46 13.24
C ASP A 496 -16.81 14.75 14.49
N LEU A 497 -16.11 14.92 15.60
CA LEU A 497 -16.50 14.33 16.89
C LEU A 497 -17.88 14.84 17.38
N ASN A 498 -18.24 16.07 17.06
CA ASN A 498 -19.52 16.62 17.52
C ASN A 498 -20.71 15.95 16.85
N ARG A 499 -20.58 15.57 15.56
CA ARG A 499 -21.63 14.93 14.78
C ARG A 499 -21.61 13.40 14.87
N ALA A 500 -20.47 12.82 15.21
CA ALA A 500 -20.32 11.37 15.28
C ALA A 500 -21.32 10.76 16.27
N PRO A 501 -22.02 9.66 15.91
CA PRO A 501 -22.95 8.98 16.82
C PRO A 501 -22.21 8.38 18.02
N VAL A 502 -21.02 7.85 17.82
CA VAL A 502 -20.16 7.27 18.86
C VAL A 502 -18.80 7.94 18.81
N ILE A 503 -18.31 8.41 19.95
CA ILE A 503 -16.93 8.87 20.13
C ILE A 503 -16.23 8.01 21.17
N TRP A 504 -14.96 7.72 20.93
CA TRP A 504 -14.10 6.89 21.77
C TRP A 504 -13.06 7.75 22.42
N ALA A 505 -12.94 7.67 23.74
CA ALA A 505 -12.02 8.46 24.54
C ALA A 505 -11.30 7.56 25.54
N ARG A 506 -10.02 7.81 25.80
CA ARG A 506 -9.28 7.16 26.90
C ARG A 506 -9.84 7.62 28.23
N GLU A 507 -10.03 6.70 29.15
CA GLU A 507 -10.28 7.06 30.53
C GLU A 507 -9.00 7.65 31.12
N MET A 508 -9.14 8.76 31.83
CA MET A 508 -8.05 9.49 32.48
C MET A 508 -8.36 9.76 33.94
N ALA A 509 -7.78 10.80 34.52
CA ALA A 509 -8.12 11.18 35.91
C ALA A 509 -9.57 11.71 36.00
N PRO A 510 -10.28 11.48 37.10
CA PRO A 510 -11.71 11.84 37.25
C PRO A 510 -12.05 13.31 36.98
N GLN A 511 -11.09 14.22 37.19
CA GLN A 511 -11.29 15.64 36.90
C GLN A 511 -11.24 15.92 35.40
N GLU A 512 -10.31 15.30 34.67
CA GLU A 512 -10.16 15.42 33.23
C GLU A 512 -11.35 14.80 32.52
N ASP A 513 -11.81 13.62 32.98
CA ASP A 513 -13.00 12.95 32.44
C ASP A 513 -14.25 13.82 32.58
N ARG A 514 -14.42 14.48 33.73
CA ARG A 514 -15.53 15.43 33.93
C ARG A 514 -15.47 16.63 32.98
N GLU A 515 -14.28 17.11 32.68
CA GLU A 515 -14.10 18.18 31.69
C GLU A 515 -14.45 17.69 30.26
N LEU A 516 -14.04 16.48 29.89
CA LEU A 516 -14.44 15.85 28.64
C LEU A 516 -15.97 15.78 28.50
N TRP A 517 -16.66 15.33 29.55
CA TRP A 517 -18.13 15.22 29.54
C TRP A 517 -18.82 16.58 29.35
N LYS A 518 -18.28 17.65 29.94
CA LYS A 518 -18.78 19.03 29.76
C LYS A 518 -18.58 19.51 28.32
N ASN A 519 -17.46 19.12 27.69
CA ASN A 519 -17.13 19.50 26.31
C ASN A 519 -17.98 18.76 25.27
N TYR A 520 -18.55 17.59 25.63
CA TYR A 520 -19.39 16.76 24.74
C TYR A 520 -20.77 16.46 25.36
N PRO A 521 -21.59 17.48 25.64
CA PRO A 521 -22.85 17.31 26.38
C PRO A 521 -23.89 16.51 25.58
N GLY A 522 -24.85 15.91 26.29
CA GLY A 522 -25.98 15.19 25.70
C GLY A 522 -25.60 13.83 25.10
N ARG A 523 -24.46 13.26 25.49
CA ARG A 523 -24.06 11.90 25.15
C ARG A 523 -24.26 10.98 26.34
N THR A 524 -24.76 9.78 26.07
CA THR A 524 -24.76 8.69 27.06
C THR A 524 -23.33 8.17 27.23
N ILE A 525 -22.86 8.10 28.47
CA ILE A 525 -21.49 7.73 28.79
C ILE A 525 -21.42 6.23 29.06
N TRP A 526 -20.53 5.54 28.35
CA TRP A 526 -20.29 4.11 28.46
C TRP A 526 -18.86 3.84 28.90
N LEU A 527 -18.63 2.75 29.61
CA LEU A 527 -17.32 2.18 29.86
C LEU A 527 -17.15 0.93 29.00
N VAL A 528 -15.96 0.81 28.38
CA VAL A 528 -15.52 -0.40 27.69
C VAL A 528 -14.13 -0.76 28.16
N GLU A 529 -13.94 -2.03 28.51
CA GLU A 529 -12.65 -2.60 28.91
C GLU A 529 -12.19 -3.60 27.82
N PRO A 530 -11.30 -3.18 26.90
CA PRO A 530 -10.87 -3.98 25.74
C PRO A 530 -10.20 -5.30 26.06
N ASP A 531 -9.61 -5.42 27.24
CA ASP A 531 -8.83 -6.59 27.66
C ASP A 531 -9.66 -7.72 28.25
N LEU A 532 -10.95 -7.49 28.45
CA LEU A 532 -11.88 -8.54 28.87
C LEU A 532 -12.10 -9.53 27.71
N PRO A 533 -12.39 -10.81 28.01
CA PRO A 533 -12.65 -11.83 26.98
C PRO A 533 -13.78 -11.47 26.02
N GLU A 534 -14.80 -10.76 26.51
CA GLU A 534 -15.92 -10.24 25.73
C GLU A 534 -16.16 -8.76 26.09
N PRO A 535 -15.45 -7.82 25.47
CA PRO A 535 -15.65 -6.41 25.71
C PRO A 535 -17.08 -5.98 25.36
N ARG A 536 -17.78 -5.33 26.31
CA ARG A 536 -19.16 -4.85 26.14
C ARG A 536 -19.29 -3.42 26.69
N PRO A 537 -20.17 -2.59 26.11
CA PRO A 537 -20.44 -1.27 26.66
C PRO A 537 -21.33 -1.41 27.91
N VAL A 538 -20.83 -0.98 29.05
CA VAL A 538 -21.61 -0.87 30.29
C VAL A 538 -21.81 0.61 30.64
N PRO A 539 -22.92 1.02 31.29
CA PRO A 539 -23.05 2.40 31.77
C PRO A 539 -21.84 2.80 32.59
N TYR A 540 -21.32 4.00 32.36
CA TYR A 540 -20.16 4.48 33.12
C TYR A 540 -20.58 4.74 34.57
N PRO A 541 -19.87 4.20 35.59
CA PRO A 541 -20.21 4.41 37.00
C PRO A 541 -19.95 5.88 37.38
N LEU A 542 -20.98 6.70 37.36
CA LEU A 542 -20.91 8.08 37.87
C LEU A 542 -20.80 8.04 39.39
N ALA A 543 -20.01 8.92 39.98
CA ALA A 543 -19.69 8.93 41.42
C ALA A 543 -20.92 9.01 42.36
N ASP A 544 -22.11 9.36 41.86
CA ASP A 544 -23.37 9.39 42.61
C ASP A 544 -24.01 8.00 42.81
N ASP A 545 -23.64 6.98 42.01
CA ASP A 545 -24.15 5.60 42.14
C ASP A 545 -23.32 4.75 43.13
N ALA A 546 -22.12 5.19 43.52
CA ALA A 546 -21.27 4.51 44.49
C ALA A 546 -21.68 4.82 45.96
N ALA A 547 -22.66 5.71 46.16
CA ALA A 547 -23.19 6.10 47.48
C ALA A 547 -24.59 5.54 47.74
N ARG A 548 -25.10 4.61 46.90
CA ARG A 548 -26.35 3.91 47.18
C ARG A 548 -26.14 2.43 47.49
#